data_abe88d0714a3298c01db3bec41c4d457
#
_entry.id   abe88d0714a3298c01db3bec41c4d457
#
_cell.length_a   1.000
_cell.length_b   1.000
_cell.length_c   1.000
_cell.angle_alpha   90.00
_cell.angle_beta   90.00
_cell.angle_gamma   90.00
#
_symmetry.space_group_name_H-M   'P 1'
#
loop_
_entity.id
_entity.type
_entity.pdbx_description
1 polymer ?
#
loop_
_entity_poly.entity_id
_entity_poly.type
_entity_poly.pdbx_seq_one_letter_code
_entity_poly.pdbx_strand_id
1 'polypeptide(L)'
;GAVLLVSLFGLLFFILVLRYSYIMVTGHSSGQDLLTRANETYLVKNQEQPERGKIYDRNGKVLAEDVERFKLTAVIDKKASENSKKPRHVVDKKKTAKKLAEVIDMKADDIEKKLNQKKAFQVEFGQKGTNLTYQQKEKIEKMNLPGITLYPETERFYPNGNFASHLIGRAQKNPDTGELNGALGVEKIFNSYLNGKKGALSYIQDIWGYIAPNTKHESSPKRGDDVHLTIDSNIQVFVEEALDGMVERYQPKDLFAVVMDAKTGEILAFSQRPTFNPETGKDFGKKWANDLYQNTYEPGSTFKTYGLAAAIQEGKFKPNEKYKSGHMDIMGSRISDWNRVGWGRIPMTQGFTYSSNTLMMQLQDLVGADKMKSWYERFGFGKTTGGMFDGEASGNIAWSNELQQKTSAFGQSTTVTPVQMIQAQSAFFNKGNMLKPW
;
A
#
# COMPACT_ATOMS: atom_id res chain seq x y z
N GLY A 1 82.80 21.86 -4.65
CA GLY A 1 81.35 22.25 -4.76
C GLY A 1 80.55 21.30 -5.66
N ALA A 2 80.98 21.07 -6.91
CA ALA A 2 80.17 20.29 -7.91
C ALA A 2 79.98 18.80 -7.52
N VAL A 3 81.03 18.12 -7.02
CA VAL A 3 80.95 16.71 -6.62
C VAL A 3 79.94 16.51 -5.45
N LEU A 4 79.94 17.40 -4.49
CA LEU A 4 79.02 17.40 -3.37
C LEU A 4 77.57 17.57 -3.78
N LEU A 5 77.33 18.43 -4.77
CA LEU A 5 76.00 18.70 -5.34
C LEU A 5 75.50 17.48 -6.10
N VAL A 6 76.33 16.87 -6.94
CA VAL A 6 75.99 15.62 -7.68
C VAL A 6 75.70 14.48 -6.71
N SER A 7 76.46 14.30 -5.64
CA SER A 7 76.22 13.29 -4.63
C SER A 7 74.90 13.51 -3.88
N LEU A 8 74.58 14.79 -3.55
CA LEU A 8 73.30 15.12 -2.91
C LEU A 8 72.08 14.83 -3.82
N PHE A 9 72.17 15.21 -5.11
CA PHE A 9 71.11 14.89 -6.07
C PHE A 9 70.95 13.38 -6.30
N GLY A 10 72.10 12.63 -6.38
CA GLY A 10 72.10 11.19 -6.47
C GLY A 10 71.40 10.50 -5.28
N LEU A 11 71.68 11.00 -4.06
CA LEU A 11 71.06 10.50 -2.85
C LEU A 11 69.54 10.79 -2.83
N LEU A 12 69.15 12.02 -3.19
CA LEU A 12 67.70 12.37 -3.27
C LEU A 12 66.97 11.55 -4.31
N PHE A 13 67.58 11.33 -5.46
CA PHE A 13 67.00 10.46 -6.49
C PHE A 13 66.84 9.03 -6.01
N PHE A 14 67.85 8.47 -5.31
CA PHE A 14 67.79 7.14 -4.77
C PHE A 14 66.67 7.00 -3.69
N ILE A 15 66.51 8.01 -2.84
CA ILE A 15 65.41 8.06 -1.85
C ILE A 15 64.03 8.07 -2.57
N LEU A 16 63.90 8.82 -3.64
CA LEU A 16 62.67 8.84 -4.45
C LEU A 16 62.38 7.44 -5.06
N VAL A 17 63.40 6.83 -5.66
CA VAL A 17 63.25 5.45 -6.23
C VAL A 17 62.79 4.46 -5.16
N LEU A 18 63.45 4.46 -4.00
CA LEU A 18 63.08 3.62 -2.87
C LEU A 18 61.63 3.88 -2.41
N ARG A 19 61.27 5.15 -2.33
CA ARG A 19 59.90 5.58 -1.95
C ARG A 19 58.85 5.07 -2.95
N TYR A 20 59.07 5.26 -4.26
CA TYR A 20 58.18 4.75 -5.28
C TYR A 20 58.11 3.23 -5.32
N SER A 21 59.25 2.53 -5.17
CA SER A 21 59.31 1.07 -5.09
C SER A 21 58.50 0.56 -3.89
N TYR A 22 58.67 1.21 -2.74
CA TYR A 22 57.86 0.90 -1.54
C TYR A 22 56.36 1.06 -1.80
N ILE A 23 55.93 2.17 -2.38
CA ILE A 23 54.51 2.42 -2.70
C ILE A 23 54.00 1.39 -3.72
N MET A 24 54.79 1.03 -4.75
CA MET A 24 54.39 0.01 -5.74
C MET A 24 54.23 -1.38 -5.14
N VAL A 25 55.06 -1.76 -4.19
CA VAL A 25 55.00 -3.07 -3.56
C VAL A 25 53.92 -3.15 -2.46
N THR A 26 53.80 -2.10 -1.67
CA THR A 26 52.89 -2.10 -0.52
C THR A 26 51.46 -1.60 -0.85
N GLY A 27 51.30 -0.83 -1.92
CA GLY A 27 50.03 -0.17 -2.23
C GLY A 27 49.63 0.94 -1.24
N HIS A 28 50.54 1.30 -0.30
CA HIS A 28 50.24 2.28 0.74
C HIS A 28 51.07 3.54 0.61
N SER A 29 50.44 4.70 0.80
CA SER A 29 51.11 5.99 0.88
C SER A 29 50.50 6.85 1.98
N SER A 30 51.38 7.35 2.88
CA SER A 30 50.99 8.24 4.01
C SER A 30 49.83 7.66 4.87
N GLY A 31 49.84 6.35 5.13
CA GLY A 31 48.83 5.67 5.93
C GLY A 31 47.55 5.35 5.23
N GLN A 32 47.45 5.61 3.92
CA GLN A 32 46.26 5.33 3.11
C GLN A 32 46.51 4.18 2.14
N ASP A 33 45.55 3.27 2.00
CA ASP A 33 45.52 2.25 0.96
C ASP A 33 45.10 2.89 -0.38
N LEU A 34 46.04 2.88 -1.32
CA LEU A 34 45.85 3.50 -2.64
C LEU A 34 44.84 2.72 -3.50
N LEU A 35 44.72 1.41 -3.34
CA LEU A 35 43.74 0.61 -4.04
C LEU A 35 42.32 0.91 -3.56
N THR A 36 42.11 1.00 -2.25
CA THR A 36 40.82 1.39 -1.68
C THR A 36 40.44 2.78 -2.16
N ARG A 37 41.36 3.76 -2.11
CA ARG A 37 41.09 5.11 -2.58
C ARG A 37 40.84 5.20 -4.09
N ALA A 38 41.55 4.43 -4.89
CA ALA A 38 41.30 4.35 -6.34
C ALA A 38 39.91 3.76 -6.61
N ASN A 39 39.53 2.71 -5.90
CA ASN A 39 38.18 2.13 -6.03
C ASN A 39 37.09 3.12 -5.61
N GLU A 40 37.27 3.86 -4.52
CA GLU A 40 36.32 4.89 -4.10
C GLU A 40 36.18 6.04 -5.14
N THR A 41 37.26 6.35 -5.86
CA THR A 41 37.28 7.46 -6.81
C THR A 41 36.84 7.06 -8.21
N TYR A 42 37.23 5.88 -8.67
CA TYR A 42 37.07 5.45 -10.07
C TYR A 42 36.07 4.30 -10.28
N LEU A 43 35.64 3.62 -9.20
CA LEU A 43 34.66 2.56 -9.31
C LEU A 43 33.25 3.15 -9.45
N VAL A 44 32.70 3.04 -10.65
CA VAL A 44 31.30 3.37 -10.90
C VAL A 44 30.44 2.16 -10.55
N LYS A 45 29.45 2.36 -9.69
CA LYS A 45 28.44 1.34 -9.34
C LYS A 45 27.07 1.89 -9.72
N ASN A 46 26.45 1.27 -10.69
CA ASN A 46 25.06 1.55 -11.07
C ASN A 46 24.20 0.34 -10.71
N GLN A 47 23.05 0.60 -10.15
CA GLN A 47 22.02 -0.42 -9.91
C GLN A 47 20.91 -0.22 -10.93
N GLU A 48 20.60 -1.29 -11.65
CA GLU A 48 19.46 -1.32 -12.56
C GLU A 48 18.26 -1.87 -11.79
N GLN A 49 17.17 -1.11 -11.78
CA GLN A 49 15.95 -1.50 -11.09
C GLN A 49 15.23 -2.57 -11.90
N PRO A 50 14.76 -3.65 -11.25
CA PRO A 50 13.93 -4.65 -11.92
C PRO A 50 12.54 -4.09 -12.19
N GLU A 51 11.88 -4.62 -13.20
CA GLU A 51 10.44 -4.45 -13.38
C GLU A 51 9.70 -5.15 -12.25
N ARG A 52 8.77 -4.44 -11.61
CA ARG A 52 7.93 -4.97 -10.53
C ARG A 52 6.90 -5.94 -11.11
N GLY A 53 6.64 -7.05 -10.44
CA GLY A 53 5.61 -8.02 -10.81
C GLY A 53 4.23 -7.39 -10.92
N LYS A 54 3.40 -7.93 -11.80
CA LYS A 54 2.02 -7.48 -11.99
C LYS A 54 1.09 -8.07 -10.93
N ILE A 55 0.00 -7.36 -10.66
CA ILE A 55 -1.10 -7.86 -9.83
C ILE A 55 -2.30 -8.09 -10.76
N TYR A 56 -2.86 -9.28 -10.69
CA TYR A 56 -4.00 -9.71 -11.50
C TYR A 56 -5.20 -10.04 -10.62
N ASP A 57 -6.41 -9.91 -11.18
CA ASP A 57 -7.60 -10.53 -10.63
C ASP A 57 -7.62 -12.05 -10.89
N ARG A 58 -8.65 -12.75 -10.42
CA ARG A 58 -8.81 -14.19 -10.60
C ARG A 58 -8.93 -14.63 -12.07
N ASN A 59 -9.31 -13.72 -12.96
CA ASN A 59 -9.54 -13.97 -14.38
C ASN A 59 -8.34 -13.54 -15.25
N GLY A 60 -7.24 -13.07 -14.63
CA GLY A 60 -6.05 -12.61 -15.33
C GLY A 60 -6.12 -11.17 -15.83
N LYS A 61 -7.11 -10.38 -15.38
CA LYS A 61 -7.20 -8.94 -15.68
C LYS A 61 -6.19 -8.17 -14.83
N VAL A 62 -5.41 -7.30 -15.44
CA VAL A 62 -4.40 -6.49 -14.75
C VAL A 62 -5.06 -5.49 -13.79
N LEU A 63 -4.63 -5.50 -12.54
CA LEU A 63 -5.02 -4.58 -11.48
C LEU A 63 -3.92 -3.57 -11.13
N ALA A 64 -2.65 -3.97 -11.28
CA ALA A 64 -1.50 -3.09 -11.15
C ALA A 64 -0.33 -3.59 -12.00
N GLU A 65 0.34 -2.68 -12.69
CA GLU A 65 1.54 -2.97 -13.50
C GLU A 65 2.46 -1.77 -13.57
N ASP A 66 3.72 -2.02 -13.93
CA ASP A 66 4.67 -0.97 -14.23
C ASP A 66 4.48 -0.47 -15.66
N VAL A 67 4.50 0.85 -15.83
CA VAL A 67 4.41 1.50 -17.15
C VAL A 67 5.52 2.52 -17.30
N GLU A 68 5.99 2.70 -18.54
CA GLU A 68 6.90 3.79 -18.86
C GLU A 68 6.14 5.12 -18.85
N ARG A 69 6.67 6.08 -18.12
CA ARG A 69 6.21 7.46 -18.05
C ARG A 69 7.38 8.40 -18.27
N PHE A 70 7.13 9.69 -18.34
CA PHE A 70 8.18 10.66 -18.62
C PHE A 70 8.16 11.80 -17.62
N LYS A 71 9.36 12.18 -17.19
CA LYS A 71 9.60 13.35 -16.35
C LYS A 71 10.12 14.50 -17.19
N LEU A 72 9.42 15.62 -17.12
CA LEU A 72 9.77 16.86 -17.82
C LEU A 72 10.76 17.67 -17.01
N THR A 73 11.86 18.06 -17.64
CA THR A 73 12.84 18.98 -17.09
C THR A 73 13.11 20.11 -18.08
N ALA A 74 13.54 21.26 -17.57
CA ALA A 74 13.96 22.38 -18.38
C ALA A 74 15.33 22.90 -17.94
N VAL A 75 16.30 22.90 -18.84
CA VAL A 75 17.60 23.51 -18.64
C VAL A 75 17.45 25.01 -18.86
N ILE A 76 17.74 25.80 -17.84
CA ILE A 76 17.55 27.28 -17.88
C ILE A 76 18.86 28.06 -17.86
N ASP A 77 19.99 27.42 -17.53
CA ASP A 77 21.31 28.05 -17.53
C ASP A 77 21.87 28.15 -18.97
N LYS A 78 22.22 29.36 -19.38
CA LYS A 78 22.81 29.65 -20.69
C LYS A 78 24.15 28.95 -20.92
N LYS A 79 24.88 28.61 -19.85
CA LYS A 79 26.14 27.87 -19.92
C LYS A 79 26.02 26.54 -20.62
N ALA A 80 24.84 25.90 -20.56
CA ALA A 80 24.57 24.64 -21.28
C ALA A 80 24.72 24.77 -22.81
N SER A 81 24.72 25.99 -23.35
CA SER A 81 24.81 26.27 -24.79
C SER A 81 26.17 26.83 -25.24
N GLU A 82 27.13 27.08 -24.34
CA GLU A 82 28.41 27.74 -24.66
C GLU A 82 29.21 27.02 -25.75
N ASN A 83 29.15 25.68 -25.78
CA ASN A 83 29.88 24.86 -26.76
C ASN A 83 28.93 24.13 -27.76
N SER A 84 27.76 24.71 -28.02
CA SER A 84 26.76 24.07 -28.88
C SER A 84 26.29 24.99 -30.01
N LYS A 85 26.19 24.45 -31.24
CA LYS A 85 25.65 25.19 -32.40
C LYS A 85 24.15 25.46 -32.28
N LYS A 86 23.43 24.67 -31.45
CA LYS A 86 21.99 24.84 -31.19
C LYS A 86 21.78 25.12 -29.70
N PRO A 87 20.82 25.97 -29.35
CA PRO A 87 20.52 26.24 -27.93
C PRO A 87 20.14 24.96 -27.17
N ARG A 88 20.83 24.71 -26.05
CA ARG A 88 20.53 23.61 -25.10
C ARG A 88 19.87 24.10 -23.82
N HIS A 89 19.44 25.35 -23.78
CA HIS A 89 18.71 25.98 -22.67
C HIS A 89 17.42 26.62 -23.21
N VAL A 90 16.49 26.89 -22.32
CA VAL A 90 15.22 27.59 -22.64
C VAL A 90 15.53 29.05 -23.03
N VAL A 91 15.35 29.36 -24.32
CA VAL A 91 15.64 30.69 -24.89
C VAL A 91 14.49 31.64 -24.61
N ASP A 92 13.27 31.27 -24.99
CA ASP A 92 12.04 32.04 -24.79
C ASP A 92 11.19 31.41 -23.72
N LYS A 93 11.31 31.89 -22.48
CA LYS A 93 10.66 31.37 -21.30
C LYS A 93 9.14 31.51 -21.38
N LYS A 94 8.64 32.63 -21.89
CA LYS A 94 7.22 32.93 -21.99
C LYS A 94 6.53 32.07 -23.04
N LYS A 95 7.14 31.92 -24.22
CA LYS A 95 6.65 31.03 -25.28
C LYS A 95 6.67 29.58 -24.82
N THR A 96 7.77 29.14 -24.19
CA THR A 96 7.92 27.77 -23.65
C THR A 96 6.85 27.49 -22.60
N ALA A 97 6.61 28.43 -21.67
CA ALA A 97 5.60 28.27 -20.63
C ALA A 97 4.18 28.10 -21.22
N LYS A 98 3.81 28.95 -22.20
CA LYS A 98 2.51 28.85 -22.87
C LYS A 98 2.34 27.51 -23.57
N LYS A 99 3.36 27.04 -24.29
CA LYS A 99 3.32 25.79 -25.02
C LYS A 99 3.24 24.56 -24.09
N LEU A 100 4.01 24.55 -23.02
CA LEU A 100 3.94 23.47 -22.04
C LEU A 100 2.59 23.41 -21.32
N ALA A 101 1.97 24.56 -21.04
CA ALA A 101 0.64 24.65 -20.44
C ALA A 101 -0.48 24.01 -21.30
N GLU A 102 -0.26 23.82 -22.61
CA GLU A 102 -1.17 23.12 -23.50
C GLU A 102 -1.19 21.59 -23.28
N VAL A 103 -0.15 21.06 -22.58
CA VAL A 103 0.06 19.61 -22.45
C VAL A 103 0.10 19.14 -20.99
N ILE A 104 0.74 19.93 -20.11
CA ILE A 104 0.78 19.62 -18.67
C ILE A 104 -0.28 20.43 -17.93
N ASP A 105 -0.91 19.83 -16.92
CA ASP A 105 -1.95 20.47 -16.12
C ASP A 105 -1.35 21.51 -15.16
N MET A 106 -0.76 22.57 -15.73
CA MET A 106 -0.11 23.66 -15.00
C MET A 106 -0.34 25.00 -15.72
N LYS A 107 -0.63 26.06 -14.96
CA LYS A 107 -0.82 27.39 -15.54
C LYS A 107 0.49 27.92 -16.14
N ALA A 108 0.40 28.60 -17.27
CA ALA A 108 1.57 29.17 -17.95
C ALA A 108 2.40 30.08 -17.05
N ASP A 109 1.75 30.89 -16.20
CA ASP A 109 2.45 31.81 -15.28
C ASP A 109 3.27 31.05 -14.22
N ASP A 110 2.78 29.90 -13.75
CA ASP A 110 3.50 29.07 -12.76
C ASP A 110 4.68 28.34 -13.42
N ILE A 111 4.53 27.91 -14.66
CA ILE A 111 5.63 27.38 -15.47
C ILE A 111 6.68 28.46 -15.69
N GLU A 112 6.27 29.68 -16.10
CA GLU A 112 7.17 30.81 -16.34
C GLU A 112 7.94 31.19 -15.06
N LYS A 113 7.29 31.20 -13.89
CA LYS A 113 7.95 31.42 -12.59
C LYS A 113 9.07 30.40 -12.35
N LYS A 114 8.82 29.11 -12.63
CA LYS A 114 9.84 28.06 -12.51
C LYS A 114 10.99 28.29 -13.49
N LEU A 115 10.72 28.62 -14.73
CA LEU A 115 11.74 28.93 -15.74
C LEU A 115 12.55 30.17 -15.42
N ASN A 116 12.04 31.07 -14.57
CA ASN A 116 12.72 32.29 -14.11
C ASN A 116 13.48 32.10 -12.80
N GLN A 117 13.60 30.88 -12.25
CA GLN A 117 14.40 30.66 -11.06
C GLN A 117 15.86 31.10 -11.26
N LYS A 118 16.41 31.81 -10.26
CA LYS A 118 17.79 32.26 -10.27
C LYS A 118 18.72 31.18 -9.69
N LYS A 119 19.92 31.04 -10.22
CA LYS A 119 20.98 30.13 -9.76
C LYS A 119 20.68 28.63 -9.93
N ALA A 120 19.67 28.23 -10.70
CA ALA A 120 19.41 26.84 -11.04
C ALA A 120 19.96 26.56 -12.44
N PHE A 121 20.63 25.42 -12.62
CA PHE A 121 21.04 24.91 -13.93
C PHE A 121 19.85 24.39 -14.72
N GLN A 122 18.99 23.59 -14.04
CA GLN A 122 17.74 23.06 -14.57
C GLN A 122 16.63 23.16 -13.54
N VAL A 123 15.39 23.11 -13.99
CA VAL A 123 14.20 23.11 -13.15
C VAL A 123 13.28 21.95 -13.50
N GLU A 124 12.53 21.52 -12.50
CA GLU A 124 11.48 20.48 -12.59
C GLU A 124 10.11 21.10 -12.30
N PHE A 125 9.06 20.48 -12.83
CA PHE A 125 7.70 21.00 -12.72
C PHE A 125 6.88 20.37 -11.60
N GLY A 126 7.54 19.59 -10.71
CA GLY A 126 6.89 18.87 -9.61
C GLY A 126 5.96 17.79 -10.14
N GLN A 127 4.93 17.44 -9.37
CA GLN A 127 3.98 16.37 -9.74
C GLN A 127 3.31 16.58 -11.11
N LYS A 128 3.14 17.81 -11.56
CA LYS A 128 2.52 18.12 -12.87
C LYS A 128 3.47 17.91 -14.05
N GLY A 129 4.77 17.84 -13.80
CA GLY A 129 5.80 17.55 -14.79
C GLY A 129 6.35 16.12 -14.72
N THR A 130 5.78 15.26 -13.88
CA THR A 130 6.09 13.84 -13.79
C THR A 130 4.91 13.00 -14.29
N ASN A 131 5.10 11.70 -14.44
CA ASN A 131 4.05 10.77 -14.86
C ASN A 131 3.39 11.12 -16.22
N LEU A 132 4.14 11.76 -17.12
CA LEU A 132 3.65 12.12 -18.44
C LEU A 132 3.54 10.88 -19.33
N THR A 133 2.43 10.79 -20.07
CA THR A 133 2.17 9.69 -20.99
C THR A 133 3.02 9.79 -22.27
N TYR A 134 3.15 8.70 -23.01
CA TYR A 134 3.81 8.70 -24.32
C TYR A 134 3.21 9.73 -25.28
N GLN A 135 1.89 9.89 -25.29
CA GLN A 135 1.20 10.91 -26.11
C GLN A 135 1.59 12.34 -25.73
N GLN A 136 1.72 12.63 -24.42
CA GLN A 136 2.17 13.93 -23.94
C GLN A 136 3.63 14.17 -24.31
N LYS A 137 4.50 13.15 -24.18
CA LYS A 137 5.89 13.22 -24.63
C LYS A 137 5.97 13.60 -26.11
N GLU A 138 5.28 12.86 -26.99
CA GLU A 138 5.28 13.15 -28.43
C GLU A 138 4.81 14.59 -28.74
N LYS A 139 3.77 15.06 -28.05
CA LYS A 139 3.29 16.46 -28.23
C LYS A 139 4.37 17.46 -27.85
N ILE A 140 5.05 17.26 -26.72
CA ILE A 140 6.11 18.16 -26.26
C ILE A 140 7.33 18.12 -27.22
N GLU A 141 7.75 16.94 -27.67
CA GLU A 141 8.85 16.77 -28.61
C GLU A 141 8.58 17.46 -29.96
N LYS A 142 7.36 17.35 -30.50
CA LYS A 142 6.91 18.03 -31.73
C LYS A 142 6.95 19.57 -31.61
N MET A 143 6.90 20.12 -30.41
CA MET A 143 7.04 21.59 -30.21
C MET A 143 8.45 22.12 -30.41
N ASN A 144 9.46 21.23 -30.46
CA ASN A 144 10.87 21.57 -30.65
C ASN A 144 11.35 22.72 -29.74
N LEU A 145 11.03 22.65 -28.45
CA LEU A 145 11.37 23.66 -27.46
C LEU A 145 12.83 23.47 -26.97
N PRO A 146 13.74 24.44 -27.20
CA PRO A 146 15.11 24.34 -26.72
C PRO A 146 15.18 24.20 -25.19
N GLY A 147 16.08 23.35 -24.71
CA GLY A 147 16.32 23.15 -23.28
C GLY A 147 15.26 22.31 -22.56
N ILE A 148 14.24 21.81 -23.26
CA ILE A 148 13.26 20.87 -22.72
C ILE A 148 13.75 19.46 -22.94
N THR A 149 13.74 18.65 -21.90
CA THR A 149 14.14 17.22 -21.93
C THR A 149 13.11 16.37 -21.19
N LEU A 150 12.82 15.21 -21.74
CA LEU A 150 11.93 14.23 -21.16
C LEU A 150 12.76 12.98 -20.81
N TYR A 151 12.80 12.64 -19.53
CA TYR A 151 13.48 11.44 -19.04
C TYR A 151 12.47 10.33 -18.83
N PRO A 152 12.70 9.12 -19.32
CA PRO A 152 11.86 7.98 -19.04
C PRO A 152 11.98 7.60 -17.55
N GLU A 153 10.85 7.31 -16.93
CA GLU A 153 10.75 6.81 -15.56
C GLU A 153 9.73 5.67 -15.51
N THR A 154 10.01 4.65 -14.72
CA THR A 154 9.03 3.59 -14.44
C THR A 154 8.11 4.07 -13.34
N GLU A 155 6.79 3.98 -13.57
CA GLU A 155 5.74 4.31 -12.62
C GLU A 155 4.78 3.14 -12.45
N ARG A 156 4.26 2.98 -11.22
CA ARG A 156 3.23 2.00 -10.95
C ARG A 156 1.87 2.52 -11.40
N PHE A 157 1.18 1.76 -12.24
CA PHE A 157 -0.09 2.10 -12.86
C PHE A 157 -1.22 1.22 -12.34
N TYR A 158 -2.35 1.84 -12.02
CA TYR A 158 -3.56 1.19 -11.54
C TYR A 158 -4.72 1.52 -12.48
N PRO A 159 -4.98 0.67 -13.49
CA PRO A 159 -5.88 1.00 -14.62
C PRO A 159 -7.31 1.30 -14.21
N ASN A 160 -7.74 0.82 -13.05
CA ASN A 160 -9.13 0.95 -12.58
C ASN A 160 -9.32 2.07 -11.52
N GLY A 161 -8.35 2.97 -11.32
CA GLY A 161 -8.48 4.09 -10.39
C GLY A 161 -8.70 3.65 -8.93
N ASN A 162 -9.84 4.04 -8.33
CA ASN A 162 -10.15 3.77 -6.92
C ASN A 162 -10.56 2.32 -6.61
N PHE A 163 -10.63 1.48 -7.63
CA PHE A 163 -11.07 0.09 -7.56
C PHE A 163 -10.27 -0.72 -6.54
N ALA A 164 -10.93 -1.30 -5.54
CA ALA A 164 -10.36 -2.12 -4.48
C ALA A 164 -9.09 -1.51 -3.84
N SER A 165 -9.00 -0.17 -3.76
CA SER A 165 -7.77 0.55 -3.48
C SER A 165 -7.12 0.17 -2.15
N HIS A 166 -7.91 -0.07 -1.08
CA HIS A 166 -7.38 -0.49 0.21
C HIS A 166 -6.90 -1.94 0.23
N LEU A 167 -7.43 -2.78 -0.67
CA LEU A 167 -7.00 -4.17 -0.79
C LEU A 167 -5.76 -4.28 -1.67
N ILE A 168 -5.79 -3.73 -2.89
CA ILE A 168 -4.63 -3.70 -3.80
C ILE A 168 -3.51 -2.91 -3.14
N GLY A 169 -3.86 -1.78 -2.55
CA GLY A 169 -2.90 -0.91 -1.91
C GLY A 169 -2.21 0.04 -2.89
N ARG A 170 -1.03 0.49 -2.50
CA ARG A 170 -0.23 1.43 -3.27
C ARG A 170 1.25 1.14 -3.10
N ALA A 171 2.00 1.20 -4.19
CA ALA A 171 3.45 1.29 -4.18
C ALA A 171 3.90 2.76 -4.32
N GLN A 172 4.98 3.12 -3.66
CA GLN A 172 5.54 4.47 -3.67
C GLN A 172 7.05 4.41 -3.90
N LYS A 173 7.57 5.39 -4.64
CA LYS A 173 9.02 5.54 -4.80
C LYS A 173 9.64 6.06 -3.50
N ASN A 174 10.71 5.42 -3.07
CA ASN A 174 11.58 5.95 -2.03
C ASN A 174 12.27 7.20 -2.59
N PRO A 175 12.16 8.37 -1.93
CA PRO A 175 12.75 9.62 -2.44
C PRO A 175 14.27 9.57 -2.62
N ASP A 176 14.96 8.79 -1.77
CA ASP A 176 16.42 8.74 -1.75
C ASP A 176 17.00 7.74 -2.75
N THR A 177 16.33 6.58 -2.93
CA THR A 177 16.83 5.49 -3.78
C THR A 177 16.10 5.36 -5.11
N GLY A 178 14.95 6.01 -5.27
CA GLY A 178 14.07 5.87 -6.44
C GLY A 178 13.37 4.51 -6.54
N GLU A 179 13.55 3.63 -5.56
CA GLU A 179 12.97 2.29 -5.54
C GLU A 179 11.49 2.32 -5.26
N LEU A 180 10.74 1.50 -6.00
CA LEU A 180 9.32 1.32 -5.80
C LEU A 180 9.07 0.31 -4.68
N ASN A 181 8.42 0.73 -3.60
CA ASN A 181 8.10 -0.13 -2.47
C ASN A 181 6.62 -0.08 -2.15
N GLY A 182 6.05 -1.23 -1.81
CA GLY A 182 4.66 -1.34 -1.37
C GLY A 182 4.44 -0.65 -0.03
N ALA A 183 3.54 0.33 0.02
CA ALA A 183 3.21 1.10 1.22
C ALA A 183 1.98 0.55 1.94
N LEU A 184 1.05 -0.08 1.23
CA LEU A 184 -0.23 -0.55 1.73
C LEU A 184 -0.74 -1.75 0.93
N GLY A 185 -1.62 -2.56 1.54
CA GLY A 185 -2.37 -3.65 0.89
C GLY A 185 -1.49 -4.76 0.32
N VAL A 186 -1.95 -5.38 -0.76
CA VAL A 186 -1.24 -6.44 -1.49
C VAL A 186 0.14 -5.98 -1.95
N GLU A 187 0.28 -4.73 -2.39
CA GLU A 187 1.55 -4.14 -2.76
C GLU A 187 2.58 -4.21 -1.62
N LYS A 188 2.15 -4.02 -0.36
CA LYS A 188 3.01 -4.12 0.83
C LYS A 188 3.23 -5.57 1.25
N ILE A 189 2.17 -6.35 1.36
CA ILE A 189 2.21 -7.74 1.84
C ILE A 189 3.12 -8.60 0.95
N PHE A 190 3.01 -8.44 -0.37
CA PHE A 190 3.79 -9.18 -1.35
C PHE A 190 4.99 -8.41 -1.90
N ASN A 191 5.45 -7.36 -1.20
CA ASN A 191 6.53 -6.50 -1.71
C ASN A 191 7.81 -7.27 -2.06
N SER A 192 8.20 -8.27 -1.28
CA SER A 192 9.38 -9.09 -1.52
C SER A 192 9.29 -9.96 -2.79
N TYR A 193 8.10 -10.39 -3.17
CA TYR A 193 7.85 -11.14 -4.40
C TYR A 193 7.77 -10.19 -5.60
N LEU A 194 7.03 -9.10 -5.44
CA LEU A 194 6.80 -8.13 -6.50
C LEU A 194 8.06 -7.36 -6.92
N ASN A 195 8.99 -7.05 -6.00
CA ASN A 195 10.15 -6.19 -6.28
C ASN A 195 11.22 -6.83 -7.17
N GLY A 196 11.30 -8.15 -7.27
CA GLY A 196 12.35 -8.82 -8.02
C GLY A 196 13.76 -8.63 -7.42
N LYS A 197 14.78 -8.78 -8.26
CA LYS A 197 16.19 -8.62 -7.87
C LYS A 197 16.87 -7.59 -8.76
N LYS A 198 17.56 -6.63 -8.14
CA LYS A 198 18.29 -5.58 -8.84
C LYS A 198 19.43 -6.15 -9.68
N GLY A 199 19.64 -5.58 -10.85
CA GLY A 199 20.86 -5.72 -11.61
C GLY A 199 21.98 -4.87 -11.01
N ALA A 200 23.19 -5.24 -11.23
CA ALA A 200 24.36 -4.50 -10.81
C ALA A 200 25.30 -4.31 -12.02
N LEU A 201 25.70 -3.08 -12.24
CA LEU A 201 26.73 -2.73 -13.20
C LEU A 201 27.84 -2.03 -12.45
N SER A 202 29.04 -2.60 -12.44
CA SER A 202 30.21 -1.96 -11.86
C SER A 202 31.38 -2.01 -12.84
N TYR A 203 32.11 -0.92 -12.93
CA TYR A 203 33.31 -0.79 -13.77
C TYR A 203 34.21 0.30 -13.22
N ILE A 204 35.49 0.24 -13.55
CA ILE A 204 36.46 1.29 -13.25
C ILE A 204 36.50 2.26 -14.41
N GLN A 205 36.28 3.54 -14.16
CA GLN A 205 36.29 4.61 -15.15
C GLN A 205 37.28 5.70 -14.74
N ASP A 206 38.15 6.14 -15.67
CA ASP A 206 39.06 7.24 -15.40
C ASP A 206 38.36 8.63 -15.46
N ILE A 207 39.12 9.69 -15.15
CA ILE A 207 38.60 11.08 -15.16
C ILE A 207 38.19 11.58 -16.56
N TRP A 208 38.57 10.90 -17.62
CA TRP A 208 38.22 11.22 -19.00
C TRP A 208 37.03 10.39 -19.50
N GLY A 209 36.51 9.48 -18.69
CA GLY A 209 35.38 8.66 -19.05
C GLY A 209 35.74 7.30 -19.72
N TYR A 210 37.03 6.93 -19.82
CA TYR A 210 37.47 5.64 -20.35
C TYR A 210 37.28 4.53 -19.33
N ILE A 211 36.63 3.43 -19.75
CA ILE A 211 36.42 2.25 -18.92
C ILE A 211 37.65 1.35 -18.99
N ALA A 212 38.21 1.00 -17.85
CA ALA A 212 39.36 0.11 -17.79
C ALA A 212 38.99 -1.30 -18.32
N PRO A 213 39.82 -1.89 -19.19
CA PRO A 213 39.56 -3.23 -19.73
C PRO A 213 39.38 -4.27 -18.60
N ASN A 214 38.46 -5.23 -18.80
CA ASN A 214 38.19 -6.34 -17.88
C ASN A 214 37.69 -5.94 -16.47
N THR A 215 37.22 -4.69 -16.27
CA THR A 215 36.68 -4.24 -14.97
C THR A 215 35.15 -4.19 -14.94
N LYS A 216 34.49 -4.43 -16.08
CA LYS A 216 33.03 -4.44 -16.17
C LYS A 216 32.48 -5.74 -15.60
N HIS A 217 31.73 -5.59 -14.51
CA HIS A 217 30.91 -6.66 -13.94
C HIS A 217 29.45 -6.28 -14.09
N GLU A 218 28.66 -7.14 -14.72
CA GLU A 218 27.26 -6.88 -15.01
C GLU A 218 26.44 -8.10 -14.58
N SER A 219 25.34 -7.82 -13.86
CA SER A 219 24.29 -8.79 -13.61
C SER A 219 22.96 -8.15 -14.00
N SER A 220 22.22 -8.79 -14.90
CA SER A 220 20.92 -8.30 -15.33
C SER A 220 19.90 -8.33 -14.18
N PRO A 221 19.00 -7.34 -14.11
CA PRO A 221 17.93 -7.35 -13.14
C PRO A 221 17.00 -8.54 -13.42
N LYS A 222 16.45 -9.12 -12.35
CA LYS A 222 15.45 -10.17 -12.46
C LYS A 222 14.09 -9.60 -12.08
N ARG A 223 13.16 -9.60 -13.01
CA ARG A 223 11.77 -9.16 -12.82
C ARG A 223 11.13 -9.81 -11.59
N GLY A 224 10.25 -9.08 -10.89
CA GLY A 224 9.45 -9.60 -9.78
C GLY A 224 8.41 -10.64 -10.23
N ASP A 225 7.96 -11.42 -9.27
CA ASP A 225 6.93 -12.43 -9.49
C ASP A 225 5.55 -11.77 -9.55
N ASP A 226 4.66 -12.30 -10.38
CA ASP A 226 3.29 -11.84 -10.50
C ASP A 226 2.42 -12.40 -9.35
N VAL A 227 1.42 -11.61 -8.94
CA VAL A 227 0.46 -11.98 -7.90
C VAL A 227 -0.94 -12.05 -8.49
N HIS A 228 -1.61 -13.19 -8.31
CA HIS A 228 -3.00 -13.38 -8.69
C HIS A 228 -3.88 -13.35 -7.45
N LEU A 229 -4.87 -12.47 -7.45
CA LEU A 229 -5.83 -12.33 -6.35
C LEU A 229 -7.09 -13.17 -6.62
N THR A 230 -7.84 -13.41 -5.54
CA THR A 230 -9.17 -14.03 -5.63
C THR A 230 -10.27 -13.07 -6.07
N ILE A 231 -9.96 -11.75 -6.13
CA ILE A 231 -10.91 -10.71 -6.53
C ILE A 231 -11.46 -10.98 -7.93
N ASP A 232 -12.78 -10.91 -8.05
CA ASP A 232 -13.49 -10.91 -9.33
C ASP A 232 -13.82 -9.47 -9.70
N SER A 233 -13.23 -8.99 -10.78
CA SER A 233 -13.41 -7.60 -11.21
C SER A 233 -14.87 -7.24 -11.51
N ASN A 234 -15.69 -8.19 -11.94
CA ASN A 234 -17.10 -7.92 -12.22
C ASN A 234 -17.88 -7.71 -10.91
N ILE A 235 -17.67 -8.59 -9.92
CA ILE A 235 -18.30 -8.47 -8.59
C ILE A 235 -17.80 -7.18 -7.92
N GLN A 236 -16.50 -6.88 -8.02
CA GLN A 236 -15.92 -5.69 -7.42
C GLN A 236 -16.54 -4.40 -7.98
N VAL A 237 -16.78 -4.31 -9.28
CA VAL A 237 -17.44 -3.13 -9.89
C VAL A 237 -18.83 -2.92 -9.30
N PHE A 238 -19.65 -3.98 -9.17
CA PHE A 238 -20.96 -3.86 -8.53
C PHE A 238 -20.89 -3.37 -7.08
N VAL A 239 -19.87 -3.84 -6.32
CA VAL A 239 -19.63 -3.38 -4.95
C VAL A 239 -19.26 -1.89 -4.94
N GLU A 240 -18.37 -1.44 -5.82
CA GLU A 240 -17.96 -0.03 -5.92
C GLU A 240 -19.16 0.87 -6.23
N GLU A 241 -19.95 0.51 -7.24
CA GLU A 241 -21.14 1.27 -7.66
C GLU A 241 -22.20 1.33 -6.54
N ALA A 242 -22.43 0.22 -5.85
CA ALA A 242 -23.37 0.17 -4.75
C ALA A 242 -22.93 1.09 -3.59
N LEU A 243 -21.64 1.07 -3.23
CA LEU A 243 -21.12 1.93 -2.17
C LEU A 243 -21.15 3.41 -2.56
N ASP A 244 -20.85 3.76 -3.82
CA ASP A 244 -20.92 5.14 -4.31
C ASP A 244 -22.36 5.66 -4.26
N GLY A 245 -23.33 4.87 -4.69
CA GLY A 245 -24.75 5.23 -4.58
C GLY A 245 -25.22 5.40 -3.13
N MET A 246 -24.68 4.60 -2.19
CA MET A 246 -24.97 4.76 -0.76
C MET A 246 -24.35 6.03 -0.18
N VAL A 247 -23.13 6.38 -0.59
CA VAL A 247 -22.46 7.63 -0.17
C VAL A 247 -23.26 8.85 -0.67
N GLU A 248 -23.66 8.85 -1.93
CA GLU A 248 -24.44 9.93 -2.51
C GLU A 248 -25.76 10.14 -1.76
N ARG A 249 -26.45 9.05 -1.46
CA ARG A 249 -27.80 9.11 -0.86
C ARG A 249 -27.79 9.38 0.65
N TYR A 250 -26.85 8.80 1.40
CA TYR A 250 -26.89 8.77 2.87
C TYR A 250 -25.73 9.46 3.55
N GLN A 251 -24.66 9.78 2.82
CA GLN A 251 -23.45 10.44 3.33
C GLN A 251 -22.90 9.80 4.63
N PRO A 252 -22.73 8.47 4.69
CA PRO A 252 -22.24 7.80 5.87
C PRO A 252 -20.81 8.24 6.19
N LYS A 253 -20.46 8.23 7.47
CA LYS A 253 -19.08 8.51 7.88
C LYS A 253 -18.10 7.43 7.43
N ASP A 254 -18.51 6.18 7.59
CA ASP A 254 -17.79 4.99 7.20
C ASP A 254 -18.74 3.98 6.56
N LEU A 255 -18.30 3.34 5.51
CA LEU A 255 -19.07 2.34 4.78
C LEU A 255 -18.14 1.31 4.18
N PHE A 256 -18.48 0.03 4.27
CA PHE A 256 -17.74 -1.04 3.61
C PHE A 256 -18.68 -2.15 3.15
N ALA A 257 -18.23 -2.91 2.16
CA ALA A 257 -18.86 -4.16 1.76
C ALA A 257 -17.79 -5.19 1.39
N VAL A 258 -18.07 -6.45 1.70
CA VAL A 258 -17.20 -7.58 1.38
C VAL A 258 -18.04 -8.73 0.84
N VAL A 259 -17.54 -9.41 -0.18
CA VAL A 259 -18.12 -10.61 -0.77
C VAL A 259 -17.10 -11.73 -0.66
N MET A 260 -17.48 -12.83 -0.04
CA MET A 260 -16.66 -14.03 0.12
C MET A 260 -17.40 -15.27 -0.41
N ASP A 261 -16.69 -16.15 -1.09
CA ASP A 261 -17.21 -17.45 -1.45
C ASP A 261 -17.37 -18.31 -0.19
N ALA A 262 -18.61 -18.72 0.10
CA ALA A 262 -18.95 -19.48 1.30
C ALA A 262 -18.49 -20.94 1.27
N LYS A 263 -17.89 -21.42 0.18
CA LYS A 263 -17.37 -22.79 0.01
C LYS A 263 -15.85 -22.84 0.02
N THR A 264 -15.20 -21.78 -0.44
CA THR A 264 -13.73 -21.74 -0.59
C THR A 264 -13.04 -20.80 0.39
N GLY A 265 -13.73 -19.77 0.90
CA GLY A 265 -13.15 -18.70 1.71
C GLY A 265 -12.47 -17.60 0.91
N GLU A 266 -12.54 -17.67 -0.44
CA GLU A 266 -12.00 -16.64 -1.33
C GLU A 266 -12.73 -15.30 -1.15
N ILE A 267 -12.00 -14.22 -0.94
CA ILE A 267 -12.56 -12.87 -0.98
C ILE A 267 -12.69 -12.45 -2.43
N LEU A 268 -13.92 -12.35 -2.91
CA LEU A 268 -14.25 -12.05 -4.30
C LEU A 268 -14.33 -10.54 -4.56
N ALA A 269 -14.70 -9.77 -3.56
CA ALA A 269 -14.75 -8.31 -3.63
C ALA A 269 -14.65 -7.68 -2.25
N PHE A 270 -14.01 -6.53 -2.15
CA PHE A 270 -14.03 -5.67 -0.98
C PHE A 270 -13.83 -4.22 -1.38
N SER A 271 -14.67 -3.35 -0.86
CA SER A 271 -14.47 -1.91 -0.94
C SER A 271 -14.95 -1.21 0.33
N GLN A 272 -14.41 -0.01 0.56
CA GLN A 272 -14.80 0.87 1.67
C GLN A 272 -14.90 2.32 1.22
N ARG A 273 -15.59 3.12 2.03
CA ARG A 273 -15.64 4.58 1.89
C ARG A 273 -15.33 5.24 3.24
N PRO A 274 -14.54 6.32 3.29
CA PRO A 274 -13.82 6.94 2.16
C PRO A 274 -12.79 6.01 1.51
N THR A 275 -12.52 6.24 0.24
CA THR A 275 -11.50 5.54 -0.54
C THR A 275 -10.46 6.54 -1.08
N PHE A 276 -9.40 6.05 -1.73
CA PHE A 276 -8.34 6.87 -2.33
C PHE A 276 -7.98 6.37 -3.73
N ASN A 277 -7.34 7.23 -4.52
CA ASN A 277 -6.78 6.82 -5.80
C ASN A 277 -5.32 6.36 -5.61
N PRO A 278 -4.98 5.08 -5.84
CA PRO A 278 -3.63 4.56 -5.60
C PRO A 278 -2.58 5.14 -6.57
N GLU A 279 -2.95 5.51 -7.79
CA GLU A 279 -2.03 6.11 -8.77
C GLU A 279 -1.63 7.54 -8.35
N THR A 280 -2.61 8.40 -8.12
CA THR A 280 -2.37 9.82 -7.83
C THR A 280 -2.09 10.10 -6.36
N GLY A 281 -2.47 9.19 -5.47
CA GLY A 281 -2.47 9.42 -4.01
C GLY A 281 -3.55 10.38 -3.53
N LYS A 282 -4.48 10.79 -4.40
CA LYS A 282 -5.58 11.65 -3.99
C LYS A 282 -6.41 10.96 -2.92
N ASP A 283 -6.70 11.69 -1.85
CA ASP A 283 -7.47 11.25 -0.68
C ASP A 283 -6.81 10.15 0.19
N PHE A 284 -5.57 9.74 -0.10
CA PHE A 284 -4.85 8.72 0.68
C PHE A 284 -4.75 9.05 2.18
N GLY A 285 -4.58 10.32 2.54
CA GLY A 285 -4.50 10.78 3.93
C GLY A 285 -5.84 10.80 4.68
N LYS A 286 -7.00 10.64 4.01
CA LYS A 286 -8.30 10.66 4.66
C LYS A 286 -8.55 9.39 5.49
N LYS A 287 -8.23 8.23 4.93
CA LYS A 287 -8.34 6.94 5.59
C LYS A 287 -7.38 5.94 4.94
N TRP A 288 -6.33 5.56 5.65
CA TRP A 288 -5.34 4.59 5.17
C TRP A 288 -5.60 3.17 5.70
N ALA A 289 -6.29 3.03 6.85
CA ALA A 289 -6.60 1.74 7.43
C ALA A 289 -7.60 0.96 6.57
N ASN A 290 -7.36 -0.34 6.45
CA ASN A 290 -8.28 -1.26 5.78
C ASN A 290 -9.35 -1.73 6.75
N ASP A 291 -10.61 -1.31 6.55
CA ASP A 291 -11.73 -1.64 7.43
C ASP A 291 -12.06 -3.13 7.46
N LEU A 292 -11.67 -3.89 6.45
CA LEU A 292 -11.93 -5.32 6.41
C LEU A 292 -11.34 -6.05 7.62
N TYR A 293 -10.13 -5.65 8.05
CA TYR A 293 -9.39 -6.40 9.05
C TYR A 293 -8.61 -5.55 10.09
N GLN A 294 -8.49 -4.23 9.91
CA GLN A 294 -7.71 -3.37 10.85
C GLN A 294 -8.59 -2.62 11.84
N ASN A 295 -9.84 -2.35 11.48
CA ASN A 295 -10.78 -1.65 12.34
C ASN A 295 -11.84 -2.59 12.90
N THR A 296 -12.21 -2.34 14.15
CA THR A 296 -13.26 -3.09 14.84
C THR A 296 -14.50 -2.24 15.05
N TYR A 297 -15.64 -2.90 15.07
CA TYR A 297 -16.93 -2.27 15.33
C TYR A 297 -17.83 -3.18 16.18
N GLU A 298 -18.83 -2.64 16.83
CA GLU A 298 -19.87 -3.42 17.49
C GLU A 298 -20.84 -3.98 16.43
N PRO A 299 -20.94 -5.32 16.26
CA PRO A 299 -21.70 -5.93 15.18
C PRO A 299 -23.21 -5.78 15.34
N GLY A 300 -23.69 -5.44 16.52
CA GLY A 300 -25.09 -5.31 16.81
C GLY A 300 -25.87 -6.59 16.56
N SER A 301 -27.16 -6.46 16.13
CA SER A 301 -28.07 -7.61 15.98
C SER A 301 -27.62 -8.68 14.99
N THR A 302 -26.64 -8.43 14.12
CA THR A 302 -26.05 -9.46 13.27
C THR A 302 -25.34 -10.56 14.08
N PHE A 303 -24.86 -10.19 15.28
CA PHE A 303 -24.20 -11.11 16.19
C PHE A 303 -25.14 -12.13 16.84
N LYS A 304 -26.44 -11.84 16.90
CA LYS A 304 -27.46 -12.74 17.49
C LYS A 304 -27.51 -14.12 16.87
N THR A 305 -27.13 -14.23 15.60
CA THR A 305 -27.06 -15.50 14.89
C THR A 305 -26.16 -16.52 15.58
N TYR A 306 -25.03 -16.06 16.12
CA TYR A 306 -24.06 -16.91 16.80
C TYR A 306 -24.53 -17.35 18.17
N GLY A 307 -25.16 -16.44 18.93
CA GLY A 307 -25.78 -16.75 20.21
C GLY A 307 -26.97 -17.71 20.07
N LEU A 308 -27.79 -17.55 19.03
CA LEU A 308 -28.87 -18.47 18.71
C LEU A 308 -28.31 -19.86 18.33
N ALA A 309 -27.28 -19.92 17.48
CA ALA A 309 -26.65 -21.19 17.12
C ALA A 309 -26.12 -21.95 18.36
N ALA A 310 -25.46 -21.22 19.26
CA ALA A 310 -25.02 -21.76 20.54
C ALA A 310 -26.19 -22.31 21.36
N ALA A 311 -27.28 -21.56 21.49
CA ALA A 311 -28.47 -22.00 22.24
C ALA A 311 -29.17 -23.23 21.62
N ILE A 312 -29.18 -23.35 20.28
CA ILE A 312 -29.68 -24.53 19.56
C ILE A 312 -28.79 -25.73 19.88
N GLN A 313 -27.48 -25.62 19.77
CA GLN A 313 -26.54 -26.71 20.03
C GLN A 313 -26.56 -27.18 21.48
N GLU A 314 -26.80 -26.29 22.42
CA GLU A 314 -26.95 -26.61 23.86
C GLU A 314 -28.39 -27.10 24.21
N GLY A 315 -29.30 -27.22 23.22
CA GLY A 315 -30.68 -27.63 23.44
C GLY A 315 -31.54 -26.68 24.26
N LYS A 316 -31.12 -25.39 24.31
CA LYS A 316 -31.77 -24.34 25.10
C LYS A 316 -32.75 -23.49 24.30
N PHE A 317 -32.65 -23.48 22.98
CA PHE A 317 -33.64 -22.84 22.11
C PHE A 317 -34.80 -23.79 21.83
N LYS A 318 -35.98 -23.42 22.31
CA LYS A 318 -37.22 -24.16 22.07
C LYS A 318 -38.18 -23.28 21.27
N PRO A 319 -38.37 -23.50 19.97
CA PRO A 319 -39.07 -22.60 19.06
C PRO A 319 -40.41 -22.07 19.54
N ASN A 320 -41.23 -22.92 20.13
CA ASN A 320 -42.59 -22.59 20.57
C ASN A 320 -42.69 -22.17 22.05
N GLU A 321 -41.63 -22.31 22.82
CA GLU A 321 -41.63 -21.89 24.21
C GLU A 321 -41.71 -20.35 24.29
N LYS A 322 -42.62 -19.88 25.19
CA LYS A 322 -42.85 -18.44 25.32
C LYS A 322 -41.94 -17.82 26.37
N TYR A 323 -41.27 -16.77 26.01
CA TYR A 323 -40.50 -15.91 26.91
C TYR A 323 -41.19 -14.55 27.11
N LYS A 324 -40.82 -13.81 28.13
CA LYS A 324 -41.28 -12.43 28.36
C LYS A 324 -40.35 -11.46 27.69
N SER A 325 -40.82 -10.75 26.66
CA SER A 325 -40.11 -9.67 25.99
C SER A 325 -40.27 -8.34 26.71
N GLY A 326 -39.51 -7.30 26.35
CA GLY A 326 -39.64 -5.93 26.83
C GLY A 326 -38.35 -5.36 27.38
N HIS A 327 -38.02 -5.61 28.61
CA HIS A 327 -36.76 -5.15 29.21
C HIS A 327 -36.26 -6.08 30.33
N MET A 328 -34.97 -5.97 30.62
CA MET A 328 -34.31 -6.55 31.79
C MET A 328 -33.49 -5.47 32.50
N ASP A 329 -33.58 -5.44 33.84
CA ASP A 329 -32.79 -4.53 34.66
C ASP A 329 -31.53 -5.29 35.15
N ILE A 330 -30.34 -4.80 34.80
CA ILE A 330 -29.06 -5.46 35.02
C ILE A 330 -28.08 -4.45 35.56
N MET A 331 -27.57 -4.68 36.78
CA MET A 331 -26.61 -3.80 37.46
C MET A 331 -27.05 -2.32 37.46
N GLY A 332 -28.34 -2.07 37.67
CA GLY A 332 -28.91 -0.71 37.67
C GLY A 332 -29.19 -0.09 36.31
N SER A 333 -28.86 -0.81 35.20
CA SER A 333 -29.13 -0.39 33.83
C SER A 333 -30.35 -1.11 33.29
N ARG A 334 -31.26 -0.40 32.62
CA ARG A 334 -32.41 -1.00 31.92
C ARG A 334 -32.07 -1.24 30.45
N ILE A 335 -32.01 -2.52 30.07
CA ILE A 335 -31.79 -2.94 28.69
C ILE A 335 -33.13 -3.37 28.12
N SER A 336 -33.55 -2.74 27.01
CA SER A 336 -34.87 -2.95 26.40
C SER A 336 -34.75 -3.56 24.99
N ASP A 337 -35.82 -4.18 24.53
CA ASP A 337 -36.04 -4.42 23.12
C ASP A 337 -36.11 -3.10 22.34
N TRP A 338 -35.85 -3.10 21.04
CA TRP A 338 -35.74 -1.89 20.23
C TRP A 338 -37.06 -1.08 20.20
N ASN A 339 -38.23 -1.72 20.39
CA ASN A 339 -39.52 -1.05 20.52
C ASN A 339 -39.81 -0.50 21.95
N ARG A 340 -38.87 -0.67 22.90
CA ARG A 340 -38.88 -0.22 24.30
C ARG A 340 -39.92 -0.86 25.19
N VAL A 341 -41.04 -1.35 24.67
CA VAL A 341 -42.16 -1.92 25.46
C VAL A 341 -42.24 -3.45 25.34
N GLY A 342 -41.60 -4.04 24.33
CA GLY A 342 -41.69 -5.48 24.04
C GLY A 342 -42.99 -5.86 23.32
N TRP A 343 -43.25 -7.17 23.32
CA TRP A 343 -44.43 -7.81 22.65
C TRP A 343 -45.17 -8.71 23.63
N GLY A 344 -44.94 -8.54 24.92
CA GLY A 344 -45.50 -9.43 25.96
C GLY A 344 -44.85 -10.82 25.97
N ARG A 345 -45.63 -11.86 26.19
CA ARG A 345 -45.18 -13.27 26.17
C ARG A 345 -45.34 -13.83 24.75
N ILE A 346 -44.26 -13.95 24.05
CA ILE A 346 -44.22 -14.47 22.66
C ILE A 346 -43.29 -15.68 22.54
N PRO A 347 -43.47 -16.57 21.52
CA PRO A 347 -42.58 -17.67 21.25
C PRO A 347 -41.14 -17.21 20.95
N MET A 348 -40.13 -18.01 21.32
CA MET A 348 -38.71 -17.69 21.04
C MET A 348 -38.45 -17.48 19.57
N THR A 349 -39.09 -18.23 18.67
CA THR A 349 -38.97 -18.04 17.21
C THR A 349 -39.40 -16.62 16.81
N GLN A 350 -40.55 -16.15 17.30
CA GLN A 350 -41.05 -14.81 17.01
C GLN A 350 -40.14 -13.72 17.60
N GLY A 351 -39.60 -13.97 18.80
CA GLY A 351 -38.61 -13.06 19.41
C GLY A 351 -37.35 -12.91 18.55
N PHE A 352 -36.83 -13.99 17.97
CA PHE A 352 -35.68 -13.91 17.07
C PHE A 352 -36.04 -13.16 15.77
N THR A 353 -37.22 -13.47 15.20
CA THR A 353 -37.73 -12.76 14.01
C THR A 353 -37.85 -11.24 14.23
N TYR A 354 -38.27 -10.84 15.44
CA TYR A 354 -38.37 -9.43 15.81
C TYR A 354 -37.05 -8.83 16.30
N SER A 355 -35.96 -9.59 16.23
CA SER A 355 -34.64 -9.16 16.71
C SER A 355 -34.64 -8.72 18.19
N SER A 356 -35.32 -9.48 19.06
CA SER A 356 -35.44 -9.16 20.48
C SER A 356 -34.09 -9.24 21.19
N ASN A 357 -33.72 -8.19 21.89
CA ASN A 357 -32.54 -8.15 22.76
C ASN A 357 -32.77 -9.02 24.01
N THR A 358 -33.98 -8.92 24.56
CA THR A 358 -34.34 -9.65 25.79
C THR A 358 -34.39 -11.16 25.57
N LEU A 359 -34.74 -11.63 24.37
CA LEU A 359 -34.60 -13.06 24.02
C LEU A 359 -33.14 -13.48 24.14
N MET A 360 -32.22 -12.74 23.53
CA MET A 360 -30.80 -13.14 23.49
C MET A 360 -30.17 -13.16 24.87
N MET A 361 -30.52 -12.19 25.74
CA MET A 361 -30.10 -12.17 27.13
C MET A 361 -30.63 -13.36 27.93
N GLN A 362 -31.91 -13.75 27.71
CA GLN A 362 -32.50 -14.94 28.35
C GLN A 362 -31.89 -16.25 27.81
N LEU A 363 -31.63 -16.35 26.52
CA LEU A 363 -30.90 -17.49 25.93
C LEU A 363 -29.51 -17.64 26.53
N GLN A 364 -28.81 -16.53 26.76
CA GLN A 364 -27.52 -16.57 27.45
C GLN A 364 -27.61 -17.06 28.87
N ASP A 365 -28.67 -16.69 29.63
CA ASP A 365 -28.90 -17.23 30.97
C ASP A 365 -29.15 -18.75 30.93
N LEU A 366 -29.94 -19.23 29.96
CA LEU A 366 -30.25 -20.64 29.79
C LEU A 366 -29.02 -21.47 29.38
N VAL A 367 -28.13 -20.91 28.56
CA VAL A 367 -26.88 -21.57 28.12
C VAL A 367 -25.82 -21.49 29.21
N GLY A 368 -25.78 -20.39 29.94
CA GLY A 368 -24.74 -20.02 30.90
C GLY A 368 -23.65 -19.16 30.27
N ALA A 369 -23.19 -18.14 30.99
CA ALA A 369 -22.27 -17.13 30.51
C ALA A 369 -20.97 -17.72 29.96
N ASP A 370 -20.30 -18.63 30.69
CA ASP A 370 -19.02 -19.20 30.29
C ASP A 370 -19.14 -20.06 29.02
N LYS A 371 -20.21 -20.83 28.91
CA LYS A 371 -20.48 -21.61 27.70
C LYS A 371 -20.76 -20.70 26.50
N MET A 372 -21.54 -19.65 26.67
CA MET A 372 -21.83 -18.70 25.61
C MET A 372 -20.54 -18.03 25.11
N LYS A 373 -19.65 -17.60 26.01
CA LYS A 373 -18.33 -17.08 25.66
C LYS A 373 -17.51 -18.09 24.87
N SER A 374 -17.44 -19.33 25.34
CA SER A 374 -16.74 -20.42 24.65
C SER A 374 -17.25 -20.63 23.23
N TRP A 375 -18.56 -20.51 22.97
CA TRP A 375 -19.12 -20.56 21.64
C TRP A 375 -18.67 -19.40 20.77
N TYR A 376 -18.65 -18.15 21.29
CA TYR A 376 -18.14 -16.99 20.55
C TYR A 376 -16.66 -17.16 20.18
N GLU A 377 -15.84 -17.68 21.11
CA GLU A 377 -14.43 -17.99 20.85
C GLU A 377 -14.27 -19.10 19.79
N ARG A 378 -15.17 -20.10 19.79
CA ARG A 378 -15.22 -21.16 18.75
C ARG A 378 -15.61 -20.61 17.37
N PHE A 379 -16.45 -19.59 17.30
CA PHE A 379 -16.74 -18.84 16.07
C PHE A 379 -15.60 -17.91 15.64
N GLY A 380 -14.46 -17.93 16.33
CA GLY A 380 -13.28 -17.17 15.94
C GLY A 380 -13.23 -15.72 16.44
N PHE A 381 -14.22 -15.28 17.23
CA PHE A 381 -14.19 -13.93 17.80
C PHE A 381 -13.14 -13.77 18.90
N GLY A 382 -12.60 -12.58 19.06
CA GLY A 382 -11.54 -12.27 20.03
C GLY A 382 -10.12 -12.72 19.61
N LYS A 383 -9.93 -13.20 18.39
CA LYS A 383 -8.63 -13.58 17.81
C LYS A 383 -8.58 -13.28 16.30
N THR A 384 -7.39 -13.19 15.75
CA THR A 384 -7.22 -13.01 14.30
C THR A 384 -7.73 -14.21 13.52
N THR A 385 -8.17 -14.01 12.27
CA THR A 385 -8.69 -15.07 11.39
C THR A 385 -7.59 -15.99 10.85
N GLY A 386 -6.33 -15.55 10.94
CA GLY A 386 -5.17 -16.23 10.36
C GLY A 386 -5.06 -16.06 8.85
N GLY A 387 -5.79 -15.12 8.25
CA GLY A 387 -5.61 -14.69 6.86
C GLY A 387 -4.28 -14.00 6.63
N MET A 388 -3.95 -13.72 5.37
CA MET A 388 -2.77 -12.93 5.00
C MET A 388 -3.08 -11.42 5.07
N PHE A 389 -3.34 -10.92 6.28
CA PHE A 389 -3.73 -9.54 6.55
C PHE A 389 -2.69 -8.83 7.42
N ASP A 390 -2.13 -7.74 6.92
CA ASP A 390 -1.13 -6.95 7.64
C ASP A 390 -1.79 -6.10 8.74
N GLY A 391 -1.44 -6.36 10.00
CA GLY A 391 -2.00 -5.63 11.13
C GLY A 391 -3.47 -5.99 11.42
N GLU A 392 -3.86 -7.25 11.26
CA GLU A 392 -5.20 -7.73 11.57
C GLU A 392 -5.53 -7.53 13.06
N ALA A 393 -6.64 -6.85 13.34
CA ALA A 393 -7.15 -6.65 14.68
C ALA A 393 -7.93 -7.88 15.17
N SER A 394 -7.72 -8.27 16.43
CA SER A 394 -8.38 -9.44 17.02
C SER A 394 -9.81 -9.19 17.48
N GLY A 395 -10.26 -7.92 17.56
CA GLY A 395 -11.50 -7.59 18.26
C GLY A 395 -11.43 -7.88 19.76
N ASN A 396 -12.56 -7.78 20.43
CA ASN A 396 -12.64 -8.04 21.86
C ASN A 396 -14.02 -8.58 22.25
N ILE A 397 -14.06 -9.68 22.99
CA ILE A 397 -15.28 -10.18 23.64
C ILE A 397 -15.32 -9.58 25.05
N ALA A 398 -16.12 -8.54 25.25
CA ALA A 398 -16.24 -7.89 26.55
C ALA A 398 -17.02 -8.79 27.52
N TRP A 399 -16.37 -9.21 28.62
CA TRP A 399 -16.90 -10.21 29.54
C TRP A 399 -16.61 -9.94 31.01
N SER A 400 -16.22 -8.71 31.36
CA SER A 400 -15.74 -8.36 32.72
C SER A 400 -16.83 -8.30 33.78
N ASN A 401 -18.08 -8.07 33.40
CA ASN A 401 -19.22 -7.98 34.30
C ASN A 401 -20.51 -8.44 33.62
N GLU A 402 -21.57 -8.64 34.40
CA GLU A 402 -22.86 -9.15 33.90
C GLU A 402 -23.46 -8.25 32.81
N LEU A 403 -23.37 -6.94 32.93
CA LEU A 403 -23.89 -6.01 31.91
C LEU A 403 -23.22 -6.23 30.55
N GLN A 404 -21.88 -6.32 30.51
CA GLN A 404 -21.15 -6.59 29.29
C GLN A 404 -21.48 -7.97 28.71
N GLN A 405 -21.61 -8.99 29.55
CA GLN A 405 -22.01 -10.33 29.12
C GLN A 405 -23.38 -10.28 28.43
N LYS A 406 -24.36 -9.61 29.03
CA LYS A 406 -25.73 -9.50 28.48
C LYS A 406 -25.79 -8.69 27.19
N THR A 407 -25.08 -7.57 27.12
CA THR A 407 -25.05 -6.72 25.93
C THR A 407 -24.30 -7.39 24.78
N SER A 408 -23.28 -8.20 25.07
CA SER A 408 -22.60 -9.03 24.07
C SER A 408 -23.53 -10.04 23.39
N ALA A 409 -24.58 -10.53 24.06
CA ALA A 409 -25.54 -11.45 23.48
C ALA A 409 -26.26 -10.89 22.23
N PHE A 410 -26.32 -9.57 22.09
CA PHE A 410 -26.88 -8.91 20.92
C PHE A 410 -25.89 -7.99 20.20
N GLY A 411 -24.59 -8.21 20.42
CA GLY A 411 -23.50 -7.58 19.66
C GLY A 411 -23.16 -6.15 20.06
N GLN A 412 -23.45 -5.76 21.32
CA GLN A 412 -22.93 -4.53 21.92
C GLN A 412 -21.87 -4.88 22.97
N SER A 413 -20.99 -3.95 23.31
CA SER A 413 -19.78 -4.14 24.12
C SER A 413 -18.72 -5.08 23.51
N THR A 414 -19.09 -6.05 22.69
CA THR A 414 -18.17 -6.89 21.92
C THR A 414 -17.83 -6.18 20.61
N THR A 415 -16.55 -6.15 20.26
CA THR A 415 -16.07 -5.60 18.99
C THR A 415 -15.45 -6.67 18.10
N VAL A 416 -15.72 -6.58 16.81
CA VAL A 416 -15.27 -7.55 15.81
C VAL A 416 -14.78 -6.83 14.55
N THR A 417 -14.00 -7.51 13.72
CA THR A 417 -13.69 -7.03 12.36
C THR A 417 -14.67 -7.61 11.34
N PRO A 418 -14.89 -6.96 10.19
CA PRO A 418 -15.68 -7.54 9.10
C PRO A 418 -15.18 -8.91 8.66
N VAL A 419 -13.85 -9.13 8.60
CA VAL A 419 -13.29 -10.44 8.21
C VAL A 419 -13.61 -11.55 9.22
N GLN A 420 -13.64 -11.24 10.53
CA GLN A 420 -14.12 -12.20 11.55
C GLN A 420 -15.60 -12.56 11.34
N MET A 421 -16.44 -11.57 11.01
CA MET A 421 -17.86 -11.82 10.77
C MET A 421 -18.09 -12.75 9.59
N ILE A 422 -17.42 -12.53 8.45
CA ILE A 422 -17.58 -13.40 7.28
C ILE A 422 -16.98 -14.78 7.51
N GLN A 423 -15.86 -14.88 8.25
CA GLN A 423 -15.30 -16.15 8.66
C GLN A 423 -16.31 -16.97 9.51
N ALA A 424 -16.81 -16.36 10.56
CA ALA A 424 -17.80 -17.01 11.44
C ALA A 424 -19.07 -17.38 10.68
N GLN A 425 -19.55 -16.51 9.78
CA GLN A 425 -20.72 -16.72 8.96
C GLN A 425 -20.55 -17.91 8.01
N SER A 426 -19.34 -18.19 7.51
CA SER A 426 -19.09 -19.31 6.60
C SER A 426 -19.46 -20.67 7.17
N ALA A 427 -19.40 -20.83 8.51
CA ALA A 427 -19.80 -22.08 9.18
C ALA A 427 -21.24 -22.48 8.88
N PHE A 428 -22.16 -21.51 8.77
CA PHE A 428 -23.57 -21.80 8.50
C PHE A 428 -23.82 -22.32 7.07
N PHE A 429 -22.96 -21.97 6.13
CA PHE A 429 -23.07 -22.37 4.73
C PHE A 429 -22.14 -23.52 4.34
N ASN A 430 -21.25 -23.94 5.28
CA ASN A 430 -20.24 -24.97 5.04
C ASN A 430 -20.28 -26.09 6.07
N LYS A 431 -21.48 -26.61 6.36
CA LYS A 431 -21.71 -27.76 7.24
C LYS A 431 -21.06 -27.66 8.63
N GLY A 432 -21.02 -26.44 9.20
CA GLY A 432 -20.43 -26.15 10.50
C GLY A 432 -18.90 -25.87 10.47
N ASN A 433 -18.26 -25.97 9.33
CA ASN A 433 -16.83 -25.68 9.20
C ASN A 433 -16.61 -24.22 8.82
N MET A 434 -15.88 -23.49 9.67
CA MET A 434 -15.41 -22.15 9.32
C MET A 434 -14.28 -22.23 8.31
N LEU A 435 -14.32 -21.33 7.32
CA LEU A 435 -13.29 -21.19 6.30
C LEU A 435 -12.33 -20.08 6.69
N LYS A 436 -11.06 -20.28 6.39
CA LYS A 436 -10.05 -19.22 6.50
C LYS A 436 -10.23 -18.27 5.31
N PRO A 437 -10.51 -16.97 5.54
CA PRO A 437 -10.58 -15.98 4.45
C PRO A 437 -9.21 -15.77 3.80
N TRP A 438 -9.19 -15.66 2.49
CA TRP A 438 -7.95 -15.46 1.73
C TRP A 438 -8.20 -14.78 0.39
#